data_514a1bdd86b098740270ce4b303dd4a3
#
_entry.id   514a1bdd86b098740270ce4b303dd4a3
#
_cell.length_a   1.000
_cell.length_b   1.000
_cell.length_c   1.000
_cell.angle_alpha   90.00
_cell.angle_beta   90.00
_cell.angle_gamma   90.00
#
_symmetry.space_group_name_H-M   'P 1'
#
loop_
_entity.id
_entity.type
_entity.pdbx_description
1 polymer ?
#
loop_
_entity_poly.entity_id
_entity_poly.type
_entity_poly.pdbx_seq_one_letter_code
_entity_poly.pdbx_strand_id
1 'polypeptide(L)'
;MKKIVIQGLGYVGLAMLAFCAGAKRKDKYLYKVIGVEKNSRKGSKIVQKINSNQIPILVDDKNFKNFYNKLTKKKRIKATLDKNEYSKADIVFVCSNCDFNFNKKKVELKSYINNIIQISKVIKKNCLIVIQSTLPPGTTEKVLKSIMMRVKNKQFKFKEITVKEIELSGINVLEFNSFLENNGAKEVFNYGQQLENL
;
A
#
# COMPACT_ATOMS: atom_id res chain seq x y z
N MET A 1 -16.70 8.85 -5.89
CA MET A 1 -15.28 8.49 -6.12
C MET A 1 -14.84 7.64 -4.95
N LYS A 2 -14.31 6.42 -5.20
CA LYS A 2 -13.84 5.51 -4.14
C LYS A 2 -12.63 6.11 -3.42
N LYS A 3 -12.53 5.85 -2.13
CA LYS A 3 -11.43 6.30 -1.28
C LYS A 3 -10.43 5.15 -1.07
N ILE A 4 -9.18 5.43 -1.39
CA ILE A 4 -8.05 4.53 -1.18
C ILE A 4 -7.19 5.08 -0.03
N VAL A 5 -6.82 4.20 0.88
CA VAL A 5 -5.84 4.48 1.93
C VAL A 5 -4.62 3.59 1.71
N ILE A 6 -3.44 4.22 1.68
CA ILE A 6 -2.16 3.50 1.56
C ILE A 6 -1.49 3.51 2.94
N GLN A 7 -1.29 2.34 3.52
CA GLN A 7 -0.64 2.18 4.81
C GLN A 7 0.85 1.87 4.62
N GLY A 8 1.71 2.70 5.22
CA GLY A 8 3.16 2.61 5.07
C GLY A 8 3.65 3.30 3.78
N LEU A 9 4.44 4.36 3.94
CA LEU A 9 4.87 5.25 2.85
C LEU A 9 6.37 5.12 2.55
N GLY A 10 6.87 3.87 2.56
CA GLY A 10 8.17 3.49 2.02
C GLY A 10 8.15 3.46 0.48
N TYR A 11 9.08 2.74 -0.15
CA TYR A 11 9.19 2.67 -1.62
C TYR A 11 7.89 2.20 -2.28
N VAL A 12 7.37 1.04 -1.88
CA VAL A 12 6.14 0.48 -2.44
C VAL A 12 4.93 1.37 -2.16
N GLY A 13 4.75 1.80 -0.91
CA GLY A 13 3.59 2.61 -0.53
C GLY A 13 3.57 4.00 -1.15
N LEU A 14 4.74 4.64 -1.33
CA LEU A 14 4.82 5.94 -1.99
C LEU A 14 4.47 5.81 -3.49
N ALA A 15 4.96 4.75 -4.15
CA ALA A 15 4.61 4.47 -5.53
C ALA A 15 3.10 4.22 -5.67
N MET A 16 2.52 3.35 -4.83
CA MET A 16 1.08 3.10 -4.82
C MET A 16 0.27 4.37 -4.56
N LEU A 17 0.71 5.24 -3.63
CA LEU A 17 0.07 6.52 -3.36
C LEU A 17 0.02 7.38 -4.62
N ALA A 18 1.15 7.50 -5.34
CA ALA A 18 1.24 8.30 -6.56
C ALA A 18 0.40 7.71 -7.71
N PHE A 19 0.52 6.42 -7.98
CA PHE A 19 -0.21 5.76 -9.08
C PHE A 19 -1.71 5.78 -8.85
N CYS A 20 -2.18 5.44 -7.65
CA CYS A 20 -3.61 5.53 -7.32
C CYS A 20 -4.13 6.98 -7.40
N ALA A 21 -3.34 7.96 -6.96
CA ALA A 21 -3.71 9.37 -7.02
C ALA A 21 -3.75 9.91 -8.46
N GLY A 22 -2.93 9.34 -9.35
CA GLY A 22 -2.85 9.70 -10.77
C GLY A 22 -3.82 8.94 -11.66
N ALA A 23 -4.42 7.86 -11.17
CA ALA A 23 -5.31 7.01 -11.98
C ALA A 23 -6.52 7.78 -12.53
N LYS A 24 -6.72 7.69 -13.85
CA LYS A 24 -7.75 8.40 -14.59
C LYS A 24 -8.48 7.48 -15.57
N ARG A 25 -9.72 7.85 -15.85
CA ARG A 25 -10.50 7.33 -17.00
C ARG A 25 -11.17 8.50 -17.69
N LYS A 26 -10.95 8.66 -18.99
CA LYS A 26 -11.47 9.80 -19.79
C LYS A 26 -11.22 11.15 -19.06
N ASP A 27 -9.95 11.41 -18.70
CA ASP A 27 -9.47 12.59 -17.98
C ASP A 27 -10.02 12.85 -16.57
N LYS A 28 -10.92 12.02 -16.08
CA LYS A 28 -11.45 12.11 -14.71
C LYS A 28 -10.66 11.21 -13.77
N TYR A 29 -10.22 11.76 -12.63
CA TYR A 29 -9.59 10.97 -11.58
C TYR A 29 -10.56 9.97 -10.97
N LEU A 30 -10.09 8.74 -10.76
CA LEU A 30 -10.92 7.62 -10.27
C LEU A 30 -11.03 7.58 -8.75
N TYR A 31 -9.99 8.01 -8.03
CA TYR A 31 -9.87 7.79 -6.60
C TYR A 31 -9.56 9.06 -5.82
N LYS A 32 -10.04 9.12 -4.58
CA LYS A 32 -9.48 9.96 -3.51
C LYS A 32 -8.45 9.12 -2.77
N VAL A 33 -7.21 9.59 -2.67
CA VAL A 33 -6.12 8.80 -2.09
C VAL A 33 -5.47 9.55 -0.95
N ILE A 34 -5.15 8.84 0.12
CA ILE A 34 -4.40 9.38 1.26
C ILE A 34 -3.43 8.32 1.76
N GLY A 35 -2.20 8.73 2.07
CA GLY A 35 -1.23 7.91 2.75
C GLY A 35 -1.38 7.99 4.27
N VAL A 36 -1.27 6.86 4.95
CA VAL A 36 -1.25 6.79 6.42
C VAL A 36 0.06 6.17 6.88
N GLU A 37 0.77 6.88 7.74
CA GLU A 37 2.05 6.42 8.29
C GLU A 37 1.91 6.13 9.78
N LYS A 38 2.84 5.32 10.31
CA LYS A 38 2.92 5.03 11.74
C LYS A 38 3.20 6.31 12.53
N ASN A 39 2.49 6.52 13.63
CA ASN A 39 2.80 7.62 14.56
C ASN A 39 4.14 7.34 15.26
N SER A 40 5.20 7.90 14.70
CA SER A 40 6.58 7.82 15.14
C SER A 40 7.37 9.02 14.62
N ARG A 41 8.53 9.30 15.16
CA ARG A 41 9.42 10.37 14.70
C ARG A 41 9.73 10.25 13.19
N LYS A 42 9.98 9.02 12.70
CA LYS A 42 10.20 8.74 11.27
C LYS A 42 8.93 8.99 10.46
N GLY A 43 7.79 8.47 10.91
CA GLY A 43 6.51 8.63 10.22
C GLY A 43 6.08 10.09 10.13
N SER A 44 6.25 10.88 11.20
CA SER A 44 5.96 12.32 11.19
C SER A 44 6.79 13.07 10.15
N LYS A 45 8.09 12.77 10.04
CA LYS A 45 8.96 13.34 9.00
C LYS A 45 8.52 12.99 7.58
N ILE A 46 8.09 11.74 7.36
CA ILE A 46 7.57 11.29 6.06
C ILE A 46 6.31 12.08 5.69
N VAL A 47 5.35 12.15 6.61
CA VAL A 47 4.09 12.89 6.43
C VAL A 47 4.35 14.38 6.16
N GLN A 48 5.25 14.99 6.92
CA GLN A 48 5.62 16.40 6.73
C GLN A 48 6.19 16.63 5.33
N LYS A 49 7.16 15.82 4.89
CA LYS A 49 7.76 15.95 3.55
C LYS A 49 6.72 15.83 2.45
N ILE A 50 5.85 14.81 2.52
CA ILE A 50 4.79 14.61 1.52
C ILE A 50 3.86 15.82 1.45
N ASN A 51 3.41 16.33 2.60
CA ASN A 51 2.49 17.46 2.66
C ASN A 51 3.15 18.80 2.28
N SER A 52 4.48 18.85 2.33
CA SER A 52 5.29 19.97 1.79
C SER A 52 5.68 19.75 0.32
N ASN A 53 5.02 18.83 -0.40
CA ASN A 53 5.26 18.50 -1.81
C ASN A 53 6.66 17.93 -2.09
N GLN A 54 7.30 17.34 -1.09
CA GLN A 54 8.61 16.72 -1.22
C GLN A 54 8.48 15.19 -1.27
N ILE A 55 9.35 14.53 -2.03
CA ILE A 55 9.48 13.08 -2.01
C ILE A 55 10.21 12.68 -0.70
N PRO A 56 9.61 11.83 0.15
CA PRO A 56 10.16 11.55 1.49
C PRO A 56 11.34 10.58 1.51
N ILE A 57 11.58 9.88 0.41
CA ILE A 57 12.62 8.86 0.23
C ILE A 57 13.54 9.23 -0.91
N LEU A 58 14.71 8.59 -0.99
CA LEU A 58 15.59 8.75 -2.14
C LEU A 58 14.99 8.03 -3.34
N VAL A 59 14.87 8.72 -4.45
CA VAL A 59 14.36 8.20 -5.72
C VAL A 59 15.23 8.76 -6.83
N ASP A 60 15.76 7.93 -7.71
CA ASP A 60 16.60 8.38 -8.83
C ASP A 60 15.83 8.47 -10.14
N ASP A 61 14.68 7.78 -10.25
CA ASP A 61 13.81 7.80 -11.42
C ASP A 61 13.25 9.19 -11.69
N LYS A 62 13.70 9.81 -12.78
CA LYS A 62 13.25 11.13 -13.23
C LYS A 62 11.77 11.14 -13.64
N ASN A 63 11.28 10.04 -14.24
CA ASN A 63 9.89 9.94 -14.70
C ASN A 63 8.96 9.92 -13.49
N PHE A 64 9.29 9.13 -12.48
CA PHE A 64 8.52 9.12 -11.24
C PHE A 64 8.55 10.48 -10.54
N LYS A 65 9.72 11.13 -10.44
CA LYS A 65 9.82 12.50 -9.86
C LYS A 65 8.89 13.48 -10.57
N ASN A 66 8.92 13.47 -11.91
CA ASN A 66 8.07 14.35 -12.72
C ASN A 66 6.58 14.03 -12.52
N PHE A 67 6.21 12.76 -12.49
CA PHE A 67 4.85 12.31 -12.27
C PHE A 67 4.37 12.71 -10.87
N TYR A 68 5.14 12.43 -9.83
CA TYR A 68 4.85 12.80 -8.46
C TYR A 68 4.65 14.32 -8.31
N ASN A 69 5.57 15.12 -8.87
CA ASN A 69 5.49 16.59 -8.84
C ASN A 69 4.24 17.14 -9.55
N LYS A 70 3.80 16.52 -10.65
CA LYS A 70 2.54 16.89 -11.32
C LYS A 70 1.34 16.65 -10.41
N LEU A 71 1.35 15.57 -9.64
CA LEU A 71 0.27 15.21 -8.72
C LEU A 71 0.24 16.11 -7.47
N THR A 72 1.41 16.46 -6.92
CA THR A 72 1.49 17.37 -5.78
C THR A 72 1.02 18.78 -6.13
N LYS A 73 1.42 19.32 -7.29
CA LYS A 73 0.91 20.60 -7.81
C LYS A 73 -0.63 20.61 -7.94
N LYS A 74 -1.22 19.46 -8.28
CA LYS A 74 -2.68 19.27 -8.36
C LYS A 74 -3.32 18.93 -7.02
N LYS A 75 -2.58 18.97 -5.90
CA LYS A 75 -3.03 18.64 -4.54
C LYS A 75 -3.67 17.23 -4.44
N ARG A 76 -3.18 16.28 -5.26
CA ARG A 76 -3.70 14.92 -5.32
C ARG A 76 -3.06 13.98 -4.30
N ILE A 77 -1.87 14.29 -3.81
CA ILE A 77 -1.09 13.52 -2.85
C ILE A 77 -1.17 14.18 -1.48
N LYS A 78 -1.57 13.41 -0.48
CA LYS A 78 -1.62 13.82 0.93
C LYS A 78 -1.26 12.65 1.82
N ALA A 79 -0.71 12.94 2.99
CA ALA A 79 -0.40 11.95 4.01
C ALA A 79 -0.81 12.41 5.40
N THR A 80 -1.04 11.46 6.32
CA THR A 80 -1.44 11.72 7.70
C THR A 80 -0.94 10.63 8.65
N LEU A 81 -0.96 10.91 9.94
CA LEU A 81 -0.78 9.93 11.01
C LEU A 81 -2.13 9.45 11.58
N ASP A 82 -3.24 10.07 11.15
CA ASP A 82 -4.57 9.77 11.65
C ASP A 82 -5.09 8.43 11.10
N LYS A 83 -5.22 7.45 11.99
CA LYS A 83 -5.75 6.12 11.68
C LYS A 83 -7.26 6.10 11.42
N ASN A 84 -7.98 7.17 11.74
CA ASN A 84 -9.41 7.26 11.44
C ASN A 84 -9.69 7.28 9.93
N GLU A 85 -8.66 7.58 9.12
CA GLU A 85 -8.77 7.50 7.66
C GLU A 85 -9.15 6.11 7.16
N TYR A 86 -8.76 5.03 7.87
CA TYR A 86 -9.15 3.67 7.51
C TYR A 86 -10.67 3.42 7.59
N SER A 87 -11.38 4.07 8.53
CA SER A 87 -12.83 3.91 8.67
C SER A 87 -13.61 4.40 7.45
N LYS A 88 -13.02 5.32 6.69
CA LYS A 88 -13.59 5.93 5.49
C LYS A 88 -13.14 5.27 4.19
N ALA A 89 -12.25 4.27 4.27
CA ALA A 89 -11.65 3.64 3.10
C ALA A 89 -12.60 2.64 2.41
N ASP A 90 -12.60 2.66 1.09
CA ASP A 90 -13.16 1.58 0.25
C ASP A 90 -12.11 0.50 -0.02
N ILE A 91 -10.85 0.93 -0.13
CA ILE A 91 -9.69 0.06 -0.35
C ILE A 91 -8.56 0.50 0.58
N VAL A 92 -7.89 -0.44 1.20
CA VAL A 92 -6.66 -0.22 1.99
C VAL A 92 -5.54 -1.05 1.39
N PHE A 93 -4.49 -0.41 0.90
CA PHE A 93 -3.24 -1.08 0.55
C PHE A 93 -2.33 -1.11 1.78
N VAL A 94 -1.88 -2.28 2.17
CA VAL A 94 -0.95 -2.47 3.28
C VAL A 94 0.44 -2.69 2.71
N CYS A 95 1.28 -1.65 2.80
CA CYS A 95 2.63 -1.60 2.22
C CYS A 95 3.72 -1.50 3.31
N SER A 96 3.41 -1.82 4.56
CA SER A 96 4.41 -1.83 5.63
C SER A 96 5.36 -3.01 5.51
N ASN A 97 6.62 -2.77 5.80
CA ASN A 97 7.63 -3.84 5.81
C ASN A 97 7.43 -4.78 6.99
N CYS A 98 7.81 -6.03 6.79
CA CYS A 98 8.12 -6.96 7.86
C CYS A 98 9.63 -6.99 8.07
N ASP A 99 10.05 -6.87 9.32
CA ASP A 99 11.47 -6.89 9.65
C ASP A 99 11.98 -8.33 9.66
N PHE A 100 13.12 -8.56 9.01
CA PHE A 100 13.83 -9.83 9.09
C PHE A 100 14.87 -9.75 10.21
N ASN A 101 14.76 -10.64 11.18
CA ASN A 101 15.73 -10.76 12.25
C ASN A 101 16.87 -11.69 11.82
N PHE A 102 18.00 -11.12 11.45
CA PHE A 102 19.17 -11.88 10.99
C PHE A 102 19.71 -12.85 12.05
N ASN A 103 19.70 -12.46 13.33
CA ASN A 103 20.19 -13.31 14.41
C ASN A 103 19.31 -14.56 14.60
N LYS A 104 17.99 -14.38 14.48
CA LYS A 104 17.01 -15.48 14.63
C LYS A 104 16.67 -16.15 13.29
N LYS A 105 17.23 -15.66 12.19
CA LYS A 105 16.94 -16.11 10.80
C LYS A 105 15.45 -16.26 10.51
N LYS A 106 14.64 -15.30 10.98
CA LYS A 106 13.17 -15.33 10.80
C LYS A 106 12.57 -13.95 10.64
N VAL A 107 11.41 -13.90 9.97
CA VAL A 107 10.61 -12.69 9.84
C VAL A 107 9.87 -12.40 11.15
N GLU A 108 9.94 -11.17 11.64
CA GLU A 108 9.24 -10.73 12.84
C GLU A 108 7.87 -10.14 12.48
N LEU A 109 6.83 -10.97 12.55
CA LEU A 109 5.47 -10.60 12.17
C LEU A 109 4.70 -9.78 13.22
N LYS A 110 5.19 -9.71 14.47
CA LYS A 110 4.45 -9.11 15.59
C LYS A 110 3.98 -7.68 15.30
N SER A 111 4.90 -6.83 14.84
CA SER A 111 4.57 -5.42 14.51
C SER A 111 3.58 -5.32 13.34
N TYR A 112 3.76 -6.17 12.34
CA TYR A 112 2.90 -6.25 11.17
C TYR A 112 1.47 -6.71 11.54
N ILE A 113 1.36 -7.78 12.30
CA ILE A 113 0.08 -8.31 12.81
C ILE A 113 -0.65 -7.24 13.63
N ASN A 114 0.05 -6.52 14.52
CA ASN A 114 -0.55 -5.44 15.28
C ASN A 114 -1.12 -4.33 14.37
N ASN A 115 -0.44 -3.98 13.28
CA ASN A 115 -0.97 -3.04 12.30
C ASN A 115 -2.26 -3.55 11.65
N ILE A 116 -2.30 -4.82 11.24
CA ILE A 116 -3.51 -5.44 10.68
C ILE A 116 -4.66 -5.42 11.67
N ILE A 117 -4.40 -5.75 12.95
CA ILE A 117 -5.40 -5.68 14.02
C ILE A 117 -5.97 -4.26 14.15
N GLN A 118 -5.11 -3.23 14.17
CA GLN A 118 -5.55 -1.84 14.27
C GLN A 118 -6.40 -1.41 13.07
N ILE A 119 -6.00 -1.77 11.86
CA ILE A 119 -6.78 -1.52 10.64
C ILE A 119 -8.14 -2.23 10.74
N SER A 120 -8.13 -3.51 11.09
CA SER A 120 -9.34 -4.35 11.17
C SER A 120 -10.38 -3.84 12.15
N LYS A 121 -9.95 -3.17 13.23
CA LYS A 121 -10.86 -2.60 14.23
C LYS A 121 -11.71 -1.45 13.70
N VAL A 122 -11.19 -0.68 12.75
CA VAL A 122 -11.79 0.59 12.32
C VAL A 122 -12.35 0.58 10.90
N ILE A 123 -11.89 -0.30 10.02
CA ILE A 123 -12.38 -0.35 8.64
C ILE A 123 -13.87 -0.64 8.56
N LYS A 124 -14.55 -0.06 7.56
CA LYS A 124 -15.96 -0.34 7.31
C LYS A 124 -16.18 -1.74 6.71
N LYS A 125 -17.41 -2.24 6.82
CA LYS A 125 -17.85 -3.46 6.11
C LYS A 125 -17.65 -3.26 4.60
N ASN A 126 -17.21 -4.28 3.88
CA ASN A 126 -16.93 -4.27 2.45
C ASN A 126 -15.72 -3.42 2.03
N CYS A 127 -14.85 -3.02 2.95
CA CYS A 127 -13.54 -2.47 2.60
C CYS A 127 -12.66 -3.60 2.04
N LEU A 128 -12.08 -3.39 0.86
CA LEU A 128 -11.08 -4.29 0.29
C LEU A 128 -9.73 -4.01 0.95
N ILE A 129 -9.04 -5.05 1.41
CA ILE A 129 -7.68 -4.95 1.91
C ILE A 129 -6.75 -5.68 0.95
N VAL A 130 -5.75 -4.96 0.45
CA VAL A 130 -4.72 -5.45 -0.45
C VAL A 130 -3.41 -5.50 0.30
N ILE A 131 -2.84 -6.69 0.42
CA ILE A 131 -1.55 -6.88 1.06
C ILE A 131 -0.46 -6.77 0.00
N GLN A 132 0.39 -5.74 0.14
CA GLN A 132 1.53 -5.47 -0.74
C GLN A 132 2.87 -5.68 -0.03
N SER A 133 2.82 -6.24 1.16
CA SER A 133 4.01 -6.55 1.96
C SER A 133 4.57 -7.91 1.58
N THR A 134 5.89 -8.03 1.47
CA THR A 134 6.55 -9.32 1.35
C THR A 134 6.40 -10.09 2.66
N LEU A 135 5.70 -11.22 2.61
CA LEU A 135 5.38 -12.04 3.77
C LEU A 135 5.81 -13.50 3.52
N PRO A 136 6.12 -14.26 4.57
CA PRO A 136 6.31 -15.70 4.42
C PRO A 136 5.07 -16.37 3.81
N PRO A 137 5.25 -17.39 2.96
CA PRO A 137 4.15 -18.12 2.33
C PRO A 137 3.08 -18.56 3.34
N GLY A 138 1.82 -18.42 2.97
CA GLY A 138 0.68 -18.77 3.82
C GLY A 138 0.33 -17.77 4.94
N THR A 139 1.13 -16.72 5.15
CA THR A 139 0.86 -15.73 6.22
C THR A 139 -0.47 -15.01 5.99
N THR A 140 -0.76 -14.57 4.78
CA THR A 140 -2.00 -13.85 4.47
C THR A 140 -3.21 -14.74 4.73
N GLU A 141 -3.21 -15.94 4.20
CA GLU A 141 -4.34 -16.85 4.30
C GLU A 141 -4.52 -17.42 5.70
N LYS A 142 -3.46 -17.99 6.28
CA LYS A 142 -3.53 -18.73 7.54
C LYS A 142 -3.56 -17.83 8.76
N VAL A 143 -2.83 -16.71 8.74
CA VAL A 143 -2.66 -15.82 9.90
C VAL A 143 -3.54 -14.59 9.80
N LEU A 144 -3.37 -13.77 8.76
CA LEU A 144 -4.06 -12.49 8.68
C LEU A 144 -5.58 -12.65 8.51
N LYS A 145 -6.04 -13.58 7.68
CA LYS A 145 -7.45 -13.89 7.51
C LYS A 145 -8.10 -14.26 8.85
N SER A 146 -7.47 -15.17 9.60
CA SER A 146 -7.99 -15.59 10.91
C SER A 146 -8.06 -14.44 11.92
N ILE A 147 -7.04 -13.58 11.97
CA ILE A 147 -7.00 -12.41 12.85
C ILE A 147 -8.12 -11.43 12.51
N MET A 148 -8.30 -11.12 11.23
CA MET A 148 -9.30 -10.16 10.79
C MET A 148 -10.72 -10.66 11.06
N MET A 149 -10.99 -11.94 10.87
CA MET A 149 -12.27 -12.56 11.20
C MET A 149 -12.58 -12.45 12.70
N ARG A 150 -11.59 -12.75 13.57
CA ARG A 150 -11.77 -12.68 15.04
C ARG A 150 -12.02 -11.27 15.54
N VAL A 151 -11.32 -10.26 14.99
CA VAL A 151 -11.41 -8.89 15.49
C VAL A 151 -12.80 -8.27 15.25
N LYS A 152 -13.48 -8.63 14.18
CA LYS A 152 -14.75 -7.97 13.81
C LYS A 152 -15.99 -8.85 13.86
N ASN A 153 -15.82 -10.13 14.13
CA ASN A 153 -16.95 -11.08 14.00
C ASN A 153 -17.70 -10.92 12.65
N LYS A 154 -16.96 -10.55 11.59
CA LYS A 154 -17.47 -10.24 10.26
C LYS A 154 -16.81 -11.12 9.23
N GLN A 155 -17.58 -11.59 8.27
CA GLN A 155 -17.03 -12.24 7.09
C GLN A 155 -16.33 -11.20 6.21
N PHE A 156 -14.99 -11.25 6.18
CA PHE A 156 -14.22 -10.53 5.17
C PHE A 156 -14.12 -11.41 3.93
N LYS A 157 -14.39 -10.84 2.77
CA LYS A 157 -14.02 -11.47 1.51
C LYS A 157 -12.55 -11.16 1.27
N PHE A 158 -11.70 -12.17 1.42
CA PHE A 158 -10.34 -12.12 0.94
C PHE A 158 -10.36 -12.44 -0.54
N LYS A 159 -9.74 -11.59 -1.32
CA LYS A 159 -9.53 -11.79 -2.74
C LYS A 159 -8.06 -11.53 -3.00
N GLU A 160 -7.36 -12.51 -3.53
CA GLU A 160 -6.09 -12.24 -4.19
C GLU A 160 -6.39 -11.38 -5.42
N ILE A 161 -5.74 -10.24 -5.50
CA ILE A 161 -5.90 -9.36 -6.65
C ILE A 161 -4.80 -9.71 -7.63
N THR A 162 -5.21 -10.19 -8.78
CA THR A 162 -4.31 -10.45 -9.91
C THR A 162 -3.86 -9.13 -10.54
N VAL A 163 -2.74 -9.16 -11.27
CA VAL A 163 -2.25 -8.03 -12.08
C VAL A 163 -3.37 -7.48 -12.97
N LYS A 164 -4.14 -8.37 -13.61
CA LYS A 164 -5.27 -8.03 -14.48
C LYS A 164 -6.36 -7.22 -13.76
N GLU A 165 -6.65 -7.52 -12.50
CA GLU A 165 -7.64 -6.77 -11.71
C GLU A 165 -7.13 -5.39 -11.30
N ILE A 166 -5.83 -5.24 -11.09
CA ILE A 166 -5.19 -3.94 -10.86
C ILE A 166 -5.31 -3.08 -12.13
N GLU A 167 -5.01 -3.63 -13.30
CA GLU A 167 -5.16 -2.95 -14.60
C GLU A 167 -6.61 -2.50 -14.86
N LEU A 168 -7.57 -3.36 -14.62
CA LEU A 168 -9.01 -3.05 -14.73
C LEU A 168 -9.44 -1.95 -13.74
N SER A 169 -8.69 -1.75 -12.65
CA SER A 169 -8.92 -0.64 -11.71
C SER A 169 -8.41 0.72 -12.20
N GLY A 170 -7.75 0.77 -13.36
CA GLY A 170 -7.18 1.98 -13.95
C GLY A 170 -5.82 2.39 -13.37
N ILE A 171 -5.15 1.47 -12.65
CA ILE A 171 -3.77 1.65 -12.19
C ILE A 171 -2.86 1.12 -13.30
N ASN A 172 -1.90 1.93 -13.74
CA ASN A 172 -0.92 1.50 -14.73
C ASN A 172 0.13 0.59 -14.07
N VAL A 173 -0.04 -0.71 -14.23
CA VAL A 173 0.82 -1.73 -13.62
C VAL A 173 2.22 -1.73 -14.24
N LEU A 174 2.35 -1.44 -15.53
CA LEU A 174 3.66 -1.41 -16.20
C LEU A 174 4.54 -0.28 -15.66
N GLU A 175 3.99 0.93 -15.51
CA GLU A 175 4.72 2.05 -14.89
C GLU A 175 5.07 1.75 -13.43
N PHE A 176 4.18 1.10 -12.69
CA PHE A 176 4.43 0.69 -11.31
C PHE A 176 5.53 -0.37 -11.21
N ASN A 177 5.49 -1.39 -12.06
CA ASN A 177 6.52 -2.44 -12.11
C ASN A 177 7.87 -1.86 -12.51
N SER A 178 7.93 -1.05 -13.55
CA SER A 178 9.16 -0.38 -13.99
C SER A 178 9.77 0.49 -12.89
N PHE A 179 8.93 1.21 -12.13
CA PHE A 179 9.40 1.96 -10.97
C PHE A 179 10.02 1.04 -9.91
N LEU A 180 9.37 -0.08 -9.58
CA LEU A 180 9.87 -1.02 -8.57
C LEU A 180 11.19 -1.65 -8.99
N GLU A 181 11.32 -2.07 -10.25
CA GLU A 181 12.54 -2.64 -10.83
C GLU A 181 13.70 -1.66 -10.80
N ASN A 182 13.48 -0.41 -11.22
CA ASN A 182 14.51 0.63 -11.23
C ASN A 182 14.99 1.06 -9.84
N ASN A 183 14.21 0.78 -8.79
CA ASN A 183 14.55 1.09 -7.40
C ASN A 183 14.92 -0.14 -6.55
N GLY A 184 15.34 -1.24 -7.19
CA GLY A 184 15.91 -2.42 -6.53
C GLY A 184 14.89 -3.41 -5.98
N ALA A 185 13.61 -3.24 -6.30
CA ALA A 185 12.54 -4.14 -5.84
C ALA A 185 12.34 -5.36 -6.77
N LYS A 186 13.43 -5.86 -7.37
CA LYS A 186 13.39 -6.94 -8.37
C LYS A 186 12.67 -8.22 -7.96
N GLU A 187 12.44 -8.44 -6.68
CA GLU A 187 11.84 -9.69 -6.17
C GLU A 187 10.34 -9.59 -5.83
N VAL A 188 9.74 -8.41 -5.83
CA VAL A 188 8.39 -8.23 -5.29
C VAL A 188 7.29 -8.74 -6.23
N PHE A 189 7.55 -8.80 -7.53
CA PHE A 189 6.56 -9.20 -8.55
C PHE A 189 6.78 -10.57 -9.21
N ASN A 190 7.94 -11.18 -9.08
CA ASN A 190 8.19 -12.52 -9.64
C ASN A 190 7.40 -13.64 -8.94
N TYR A 191 6.86 -13.40 -7.74
CA TYR A 191 6.06 -14.40 -7.03
C TYR A 191 4.66 -14.61 -7.64
N GLY A 192 4.08 -13.61 -8.30
CA GLY A 192 2.79 -13.76 -8.99
C GLY A 192 2.89 -14.62 -10.26
N GLN A 193 3.98 -14.50 -11.00
CA GLN A 193 4.20 -15.28 -12.23
C GLN A 193 4.62 -16.73 -11.98
N GLN A 194 5.20 -17.03 -10.82
CA GLN A 194 5.57 -18.44 -10.50
C GLN A 194 4.37 -19.28 -10.05
N LEU A 195 3.26 -18.67 -9.62
CA LEU A 195 2.04 -19.38 -9.24
C LEU A 195 1.13 -19.71 -10.44
N GLU A 196 1.34 -19.10 -11.60
CA GLU A 196 0.60 -19.47 -12.84
C GLU A 196 1.19 -20.70 -13.55
N ASN A 197 2.35 -21.20 -13.09
CA ASN A 197 3.04 -22.36 -13.66
C ASN A 197 3.05 -23.58 -12.70
N LEU A 198 2.26 -23.55 -11.64
CA LEU A 198 1.97 -24.68 -10.74
C LEU A 198 0.49 -25.07 -10.81
#